data_58c70fab44c522dfa98169a008729429
#
_entry.id   58c70fab44c522dfa98169a008729429
#
_cell.length_a   1.000
_cell.length_b   1.000
_cell.length_c   1.000
_cell.angle_alpha   90.00
_cell.angle_beta   90.00
_cell.angle_gamma   90.00
#
_symmetry.space_group_name_H-M   'P 1'
#
loop_
_entity.id
_entity.type
_entity.pdbx_description
1 polymer ?
#
loop_
_entity_poly.entity_id
_entity_poly.type
_entity_poly.pdbx_seq_one_letter_code
_entity_poly.pdbx_strand_id
1 'polypeptide(L)'
;MTAHRNLKRRVRARAAKTGESYTAALRHFRPTPPGADMPDSLRLAVAQSTTRQDPTDPTALRTSGAEIRSLLKQSAAAGARLVHFTEGALCFPSKTIMSSLGPDEIGPSDWTKAAWPVLQEELDSIAKLSGELGVWTVIPSIHQLPDARPHNSMYVVSDQGKLVTRYDERMLSTTKITWMYTPGTTPATFEVDGFRFGLALGLDVLFPELFTEYDRSDVDGVLVSYCSVGVGPNENIAVQARGTAANNTFWVSLAVPAEPESGLVSGVIDPHGQWAVHGPKDATPAVVLTDLHKAEISAVGRAFRRRTRERIS
;
A
#
# COMPACT_ATOMS: atom_id res chain seq x y z
N MET A 1 -33.79 -21.48 -20.02
CA MET A 1 -32.62 -22.42 -19.95
C MET A 1 -31.31 -21.88 -20.52
N THR A 2 -31.28 -20.79 -21.26
CA THR A 2 -30.08 -20.24 -21.95
C THR A 2 -29.11 -19.42 -21.07
N ALA A 3 -29.62 -18.64 -20.08
CA ALA A 3 -28.79 -17.77 -19.24
C ALA A 3 -27.78 -18.54 -18.35
N HIS A 4 -28.20 -19.65 -17.75
CA HIS A 4 -27.33 -20.49 -16.92
C HIS A 4 -26.19 -21.16 -17.70
N ARG A 5 -26.40 -21.55 -18.94
CA ARG A 5 -25.34 -22.12 -19.80
C ARG A 5 -24.29 -21.07 -20.18
N ASN A 6 -24.71 -19.84 -20.47
CA ASN A 6 -23.81 -18.75 -20.80
C ASN A 6 -22.97 -18.33 -19.60
N LEU A 7 -23.53 -18.27 -18.39
CA LEU A 7 -22.81 -17.99 -17.16
C LEU A 7 -21.72 -19.05 -16.91
N LYS A 8 -22.08 -20.33 -16.93
CA LYS A 8 -21.10 -21.44 -16.73
C LYS A 8 -19.95 -21.38 -17.74
N ARG A 9 -20.24 -21.06 -19.02
CA ARG A 9 -19.22 -20.94 -20.06
C ARG A 9 -18.27 -19.78 -19.79
N ARG A 10 -18.78 -18.62 -19.40
CA ARG A 10 -17.97 -17.43 -19.05
C ARG A 10 -17.09 -17.69 -17.83
N VAL A 11 -17.64 -18.32 -16.78
CA VAL A 11 -16.90 -18.68 -15.57
C VAL A 11 -15.76 -19.64 -15.88
N ARG A 12 -16.01 -20.68 -16.69
CA ARG A 12 -14.96 -21.64 -17.11
C ARG A 12 -13.88 -20.98 -17.97
N ALA A 13 -14.27 -20.08 -18.88
CA ALA A 13 -13.32 -19.34 -19.72
C ALA A 13 -12.41 -18.44 -18.87
N ARG A 14 -12.95 -17.78 -17.84
CA ARG A 14 -12.16 -16.98 -16.91
C ARG A 14 -11.23 -17.88 -16.09
N ALA A 15 -11.74 -18.95 -15.47
CA ALA A 15 -10.93 -19.89 -14.71
C ALA A 15 -9.77 -20.47 -15.52
N ALA A 16 -10.02 -20.82 -16.79
CA ALA A 16 -8.97 -21.31 -17.70
C ALA A 16 -7.93 -20.25 -18.07
N LYS A 17 -8.35 -18.95 -18.16
CA LYS A 17 -7.47 -17.84 -18.50
C LYS A 17 -6.61 -17.38 -17.33
N THR A 18 -7.13 -17.41 -16.10
CA THR A 18 -6.49 -16.83 -14.90
C THR A 18 -5.86 -17.89 -13.99
N GLY A 19 -6.12 -19.19 -14.22
CA GLY A 19 -5.66 -20.27 -13.34
C GLY A 19 -6.41 -20.36 -12.00
N GLU A 20 -7.42 -19.50 -11.78
CA GLU A 20 -8.23 -19.53 -10.56
C GLU A 20 -9.24 -20.70 -10.54
N SER A 21 -9.69 -21.10 -9.35
CA SER A 21 -10.72 -22.14 -9.23
C SER A 21 -12.05 -21.69 -9.85
N TYR A 22 -12.88 -22.65 -10.31
CA TYR A 22 -14.23 -22.36 -10.81
C TYR A 22 -15.06 -21.54 -9.80
N THR A 23 -14.93 -21.83 -8.51
CA THR A 23 -15.64 -21.13 -7.44
C THR A 23 -15.18 -19.68 -7.29
N ALA A 24 -13.87 -19.41 -7.43
CA ALA A 24 -13.33 -18.06 -7.44
C ALA A 24 -13.81 -17.29 -8.68
N ALA A 25 -13.70 -17.90 -9.88
CA ALA A 25 -14.20 -17.32 -11.12
C ALA A 25 -15.71 -17.04 -11.07
N LEU A 26 -16.52 -17.92 -10.45
CA LEU A 26 -17.97 -17.74 -10.33
C LEU A 26 -18.35 -16.50 -9.50
N ARG A 27 -17.55 -16.13 -8.49
CA ARG A 27 -17.80 -14.94 -7.68
C ARG A 27 -17.81 -13.66 -8.52
N HIS A 28 -16.98 -13.56 -9.54
CA HIS A 28 -16.93 -12.40 -10.45
C HIS A 28 -18.16 -12.28 -11.38
N PHE A 29 -18.94 -13.35 -11.51
CA PHE A 29 -20.12 -13.38 -12.38
C PHE A 29 -21.44 -13.54 -11.62
N ARG A 30 -21.40 -13.74 -10.30
CA ARG A 30 -22.61 -13.61 -9.49
C ARG A 30 -22.92 -12.12 -9.38
N PRO A 31 -24.12 -11.66 -9.77
CA PRO A 31 -24.60 -10.38 -9.30
C PRO A 31 -24.57 -10.47 -7.77
N THR A 32 -23.98 -9.51 -7.10
CA THR A 32 -24.24 -9.28 -5.69
C THR A 32 -25.76 -9.23 -5.57
N PRO A 33 -26.40 -9.99 -4.66
CA PRO A 33 -27.86 -9.93 -4.51
C PRO A 33 -28.24 -8.46 -4.38
N PRO A 34 -29.23 -7.94 -5.10
CA PRO A 34 -29.76 -6.62 -4.82
C PRO A 34 -30.31 -6.68 -3.40
N GLY A 35 -29.66 -6.00 -2.43
CA GLY A 35 -30.03 -5.99 -1.01
C GLY A 35 -29.01 -6.58 -0.04
N ALA A 36 -27.84 -7.06 -0.46
CA ALA A 36 -26.70 -7.14 0.45
C ALA A 36 -26.20 -5.69 0.60
N ASP A 37 -26.56 -5.02 1.69
CA ASP A 37 -26.00 -3.73 2.07
C ASP A 37 -24.48 -3.89 2.08
N MET A 38 -23.82 -3.36 1.04
CA MET A 38 -22.36 -3.20 1.08
C MET A 38 -22.08 -2.26 2.25
N PRO A 39 -21.16 -2.59 3.14
CA PRO A 39 -20.91 -1.74 4.29
C PRO A 39 -20.58 -0.32 3.81
N ASP A 40 -21.33 0.66 4.31
CA ASP A 40 -21.10 2.08 4.04
C ASP A 40 -19.82 2.60 4.69
N SER A 41 -19.19 1.77 5.53
CA SER A 41 -17.94 2.09 6.22
C SER A 41 -16.98 0.92 6.21
N LEU A 42 -15.67 1.25 6.26
CA LEU A 42 -14.58 0.29 6.35
C LEU A 42 -13.60 0.74 7.43
N ARG A 43 -13.30 -0.12 8.40
CA ARG A 43 -12.31 0.17 9.44
C ARG A 43 -10.90 -0.07 8.92
N LEU A 44 -10.14 1.03 8.78
CA LEU A 44 -8.74 1.06 8.38
C LEU A 44 -7.85 1.27 9.58
N ALA A 45 -6.79 0.45 9.69
CA ALA A 45 -5.67 0.69 10.59
C ALA A 45 -4.43 1.14 9.80
N VAL A 46 -3.76 2.17 10.30
CA VAL A 46 -2.43 2.59 9.85
C VAL A 46 -1.43 2.18 10.91
N ALA A 47 -0.47 1.35 10.53
CA ALA A 47 0.54 0.80 11.43
C ALA A 47 1.87 1.54 11.24
N GLN A 48 2.23 2.35 12.22
CA GLN A 48 3.53 3.03 12.33
C GLN A 48 4.55 2.03 12.89
N SER A 49 5.51 1.61 12.06
CA SER A 49 6.54 0.62 12.43
C SER A 49 7.93 1.24 12.52
N THR A 50 8.86 0.53 13.17
CA THR A 50 10.26 0.91 13.22
C THR A 50 10.95 0.64 11.88
N THR A 51 11.79 1.56 11.42
CA THR A 51 12.60 1.37 10.21
C THR A 51 13.89 0.62 10.53
N ARG A 52 14.19 -0.43 9.75
CA ARG A 52 15.47 -1.13 9.76
C ARG A 52 16.09 -1.09 8.37
N GLN A 53 17.40 -0.79 8.30
CA GLN A 53 18.01 -0.35 7.06
C GLN A 53 18.97 -1.35 6.43
N ASP A 54 19.22 -2.48 7.10
CA ASP A 54 20.17 -3.47 6.60
C ASP A 54 19.46 -4.72 6.06
N PRO A 55 19.32 -4.86 4.73
CA PRO A 55 18.74 -6.06 4.13
C PRO A 55 19.67 -7.26 4.13
N THR A 56 20.94 -7.08 4.55
CA THR A 56 21.94 -8.16 4.65
C THR A 56 21.92 -8.84 6.00
N ASP A 57 21.26 -8.25 7.00
CA ASP A 57 21.12 -8.80 8.36
C ASP A 57 19.82 -9.59 8.53
N PRO A 58 19.87 -10.94 8.55
CA PRO A 58 18.69 -11.79 8.76
C PRO A 58 18.00 -11.52 10.11
N THR A 59 18.74 -11.11 11.14
CA THR A 59 18.20 -10.86 12.48
C THR A 59 17.35 -9.58 12.47
N ALA A 60 17.85 -8.52 11.84
CA ALA A 60 17.11 -7.28 11.67
C ALA A 60 15.79 -7.52 10.89
N LEU A 61 15.85 -8.30 9.79
CA LEU A 61 14.67 -8.65 8.99
C LEU A 61 13.63 -9.44 9.78
N ARG A 62 14.06 -10.47 10.56
CA ARG A 62 13.15 -11.23 11.43
C ARG A 62 12.54 -10.38 12.54
N THR A 63 13.30 -9.41 13.06
CA THR A 63 12.80 -8.46 14.05
C THR A 63 11.74 -7.55 13.45
N SER A 64 11.93 -7.04 12.21
CA SER A 64 10.90 -6.31 11.48
C SER A 64 9.63 -7.16 11.28
N GLY A 65 9.78 -8.38 10.80
CA GLY A 65 8.64 -9.28 10.60
C GLY A 65 7.88 -9.59 11.89
N ALA A 66 8.58 -9.79 13.00
CA ALA A 66 7.96 -9.98 14.32
C ALA A 66 7.16 -8.75 14.77
N GLU A 67 7.71 -7.55 14.60
CA GLU A 67 7.03 -6.28 14.92
C GLU A 67 5.78 -6.10 14.05
N ILE A 68 5.89 -6.31 12.73
CA ILE A 68 4.76 -6.24 11.80
C ILE A 68 3.64 -7.20 12.22
N ARG A 69 3.97 -8.46 12.53
CA ARG A 69 2.98 -9.45 13.01
C ARG A 69 2.33 -9.04 14.34
N SER A 70 3.07 -8.37 15.22
CA SER A 70 2.51 -7.84 16.46
C SER A 70 1.51 -6.71 16.20
N LEU A 71 1.87 -5.73 15.34
CA LEU A 71 1.00 -4.61 14.96
C LEU A 71 -0.24 -5.11 14.19
N LEU A 72 -0.08 -6.14 13.35
CA LEU A 72 -1.19 -6.76 12.61
C LEU A 72 -2.20 -7.42 13.57
N LYS A 73 -1.72 -8.14 14.59
CA LYS A 73 -2.58 -8.71 15.64
C LYS A 73 -3.30 -7.63 16.45
N GLN A 74 -2.62 -6.55 16.80
CA GLN A 74 -3.23 -5.41 17.49
C GLN A 74 -4.32 -4.76 16.65
N SER A 75 -4.04 -4.54 15.36
CA SER A 75 -5.01 -3.97 14.40
C SER A 75 -6.25 -4.85 14.27
N ALA A 76 -6.06 -6.16 14.11
CA ALA A 76 -7.16 -7.13 14.00
C ALA A 76 -8.00 -7.19 15.29
N ALA A 77 -7.35 -7.21 16.47
CA ALA A 77 -8.04 -7.19 17.76
C ALA A 77 -8.86 -5.91 17.98
N ALA A 78 -8.44 -4.78 17.37
CA ALA A 78 -9.18 -3.51 17.37
C ALA A 78 -10.27 -3.44 16.27
N GLY A 79 -10.48 -4.54 15.54
CA GLY A 79 -11.54 -4.66 14.53
C GLY A 79 -11.19 -4.07 13.16
N ALA A 80 -9.90 -3.86 12.86
CA ALA A 80 -9.48 -3.42 11.54
C ALA A 80 -9.87 -4.45 10.46
N ARG A 81 -10.33 -3.96 9.33
CA ARG A 81 -10.61 -4.77 8.15
C ARG A 81 -9.48 -4.71 7.12
N LEU A 82 -8.77 -3.58 7.10
CA LEU A 82 -7.60 -3.32 6.28
C LEU A 82 -6.50 -2.72 7.15
N VAL A 83 -5.27 -3.23 7.03
CA VAL A 83 -4.09 -2.73 7.75
C VAL A 83 -3.06 -2.24 6.73
N HIS A 84 -2.60 -1.01 6.90
CA HIS A 84 -1.65 -0.35 6.01
C HIS A 84 -0.35 -0.03 6.75
N PHE A 85 0.79 -0.50 6.22
CA PHE A 85 2.12 -0.34 6.81
C PHE A 85 2.97 0.72 6.09
N THR A 86 4.03 1.16 6.77
CA THR A 86 4.96 2.19 6.31
C THR A 86 5.86 1.71 5.16
N GLU A 87 6.40 2.62 4.34
CA GLU A 87 7.46 2.29 3.41
C GLU A 87 8.62 1.61 4.15
N GLY A 88 9.12 0.52 3.57
CA GLY A 88 10.22 -0.23 4.15
C GLY A 88 9.89 -0.92 5.48
N ALA A 89 8.61 -1.25 5.76
CA ALA A 89 8.21 -1.90 7.00
C ALA A 89 9.02 -3.18 7.28
N LEU A 90 9.27 -4.03 6.26
CA LEU A 90 10.19 -5.16 6.39
C LEU A 90 11.65 -4.72 6.38
N CYS A 91 12.03 -3.85 5.46
CA CYS A 91 13.36 -3.24 5.37
C CYS A 91 13.32 -2.00 4.49
N PHE A 92 13.96 -0.92 4.93
CA PHE A 92 14.24 0.28 4.15
C PHE A 92 15.74 0.35 3.88
N PRO A 93 16.26 -0.24 2.79
CA PRO A 93 17.69 -0.40 2.56
C PRO A 93 18.47 0.90 2.57
N SER A 94 19.49 0.98 3.43
CA SER A 94 20.42 2.10 3.43
C SER A 94 21.20 2.16 2.12
N LYS A 95 21.29 3.37 1.57
CA LYS A 95 22.04 3.64 0.33
C LYS A 95 23.53 3.36 0.48
N THR A 96 24.07 3.54 1.68
CA THR A 96 25.49 3.32 1.98
C THR A 96 25.77 1.85 2.30
N ILE A 97 24.96 1.19 3.13
CA ILE A 97 25.11 -0.24 3.43
C ILE A 97 25.06 -1.08 2.14
N MET A 98 24.20 -0.72 1.22
CA MET A 98 24.05 -1.43 -0.05
C MET A 98 25.09 -1.05 -1.10
N SER A 99 25.83 0.03 -0.89
CA SER A 99 26.81 0.52 -1.86
C SER A 99 27.95 -0.50 -2.09
N SER A 100 28.30 -0.70 -3.36
CA SER A 100 29.48 -1.47 -3.77
C SER A 100 30.79 -0.69 -3.56
N LEU A 101 30.72 0.63 -3.31
CA LEU A 101 31.87 1.50 -3.05
C LEU A 101 32.30 1.52 -1.58
N GLY A 102 31.49 0.92 -0.69
CA GLY A 102 31.76 0.86 0.74
C GLY A 102 30.73 1.66 1.56
N PRO A 103 30.82 1.57 2.90
CA PRO A 103 29.76 2.07 3.80
C PRO A 103 29.70 3.61 3.90
N ASP A 104 30.73 4.30 3.44
CA ASP A 104 30.85 5.76 3.56
C ASP A 104 30.47 6.50 2.26
N GLU A 105 30.23 5.76 1.17
CA GLU A 105 29.98 6.35 -0.14
C GLU A 105 28.71 5.77 -0.79
N ILE A 106 27.87 6.64 -1.35
CA ILE A 106 26.67 6.22 -2.09
C ILE A 106 27.08 5.87 -3.53
N GLY A 107 26.82 4.62 -3.93
CA GLY A 107 27.12 4.10 -5.26
C GLY A 107 26.17 3.00 -5.69
N PRO A 108 26.51 2.26 -6.75
CA PRO A 108 25.69 1.12 -7.22
C PRO A 108 25.44 0.12 -6.09
N SER A 109 24.17 -0.24 -5.89
CA SER A 109 23.79 -1.18 -4.83
C SER A 109 24.13 -2.62 -5.22
N ASP A 110 24.80 -3.33 -4.32
CA ASP A 110 25.11 -4.75 -4.44
C ASP A 110 23.99 -5.61 -3.82
N TRP A 111 22.98 -5.93 -4.61
CA TRP A 111 21.82 -6.70 -4.19
C TRP A 111 22.10 -8.20 -4.02
N THR A 112 23.31 -8.68 -4.35
CA THR A 112 23.70 -10.07 -4.09
C THR A 112 23.89 -10.35 -2.61
N LYS A 113 24.13 -9.30 -1.81
CA LYS A 113 24.30 -9.37 -0.35
C LYS A 113 22.99 -9.49 0.41
N ALA A 114 21.86 -9.13 -0.20
CA ALA A 114 20.58 -9.11 0.50
C ALA A 114 20.12 -10.54 0.88
N ALA A 115 19.58 -10.68 2.07
CA ALA A 115 19.07 -11.95 2.59
C ALA A 115 17.68 -12.26 2.00
N TRP A 116 17.59 -12.43 0.69
CA TRP A 116 16.35 -12.65 -0.06
C TRP A 116 15.46 -13.78 0.50
N PRO A 117 16.01 -14.95 0.90
CA PRO A 117 15.19 -16.00 1.47
C PRO A 117 14.46 -15.54 2.74
N VAL A 118 15.13 -14.75 3.59
CA VAL A 118 14.53 -14.26 4.84
C VAL A 118 13.46 -13.21 4.57
N LEU A 119 13.69 -12.31 3.61
CA LEU A 119 12.65 -11.34 3.18
C LEU A 119 11.40 -12.06 2.68
N GLN A 120 11.56 -13.13 1.89
CA GLN A 120 10.44 -13.92 1.39
C GLN A 120 9.74 -14.71 2.51
N GLU A 121 10.50 -15.36 3.41
CA GLU A 121 9.96 -16.07 4.58
C GLU A 121 9.11 -15.15 5.46
N GLU A 122 9.57 -13.92 5.71
CA GLU A 122 8.84 -12.96 6.53
C GLU A 122 7.58 -12.46 5.81
N LEU A 123 7.64 -12.19 4.51
CA LEU A 123 6.47 -11.80 3.71
C LEU A 123 5.42 -12.92 3.70
N ASP A 124 5.83 -14.17 3.49
CA ASP A 124 4.94 -15.34 3.50
C ASP A 124 4.30 -15.55 4.89
N SER A 125 5.08 -15.35 5.96
CA SER A 125 4.60 -15.43 7.34
C SER A 125 3.56 -14.34 7.66
N ILE A 126 3.75 -13.12 7.16
CA ILE A 126 2.80 -12.01 7.30
C ILE A 126 1.52 -12.33 6.49
N ALA A 127 1.67 -12.80 5.27
CA ALA A 127 0.54 -13.18 4.42
C ALA A 127 -0.30 -14.30 5.06
N LYS A 128 0.34 -15.32 5.60
CA LYS A 128 -0.33 -16.40 6.36
C LYS A 128 -1.11 -15.83 7.54
N LEU A 129 -0.49 -14.96 8.35
CA LEU A 129 -1.15 -14.35 9.51
C LEU A 129 -2.33 -13.48 9.10
N SER A 130 -2.24 -12.74 7.99
CA SER A 130 -3.36 -11.95 7.43
C SER A 130 -4.58 -12.84 7.17
N GLY A 131 -4.34 -14.03 6.59
CA GLY A 131 -5.38 -15.04 6.37
C GLY A 131 -5.96 -15.64 7.65
N GLU A 132 -5.11 -15.91 8.65
CA GLU A 132 -5.54 -16.42 9.95
C GLU A 132 -6.39 -15.42 10.73
N LEU A 133 -6.06 -14.13 10.62
CA LEU A 133 -6.78 -13.05 11.28
C LEU A 133 -8.00 -12.54 10.48
N GLY A 134 -8.12 -12.93 9.22
CA GLY A 134 -9.21 -12.48 8.34
C GLY A 134 -9.14 -10.99 7.98
N VAL A 135 -7.93 -10.39 7.90
CA VAL A 135 -7.71 -8.98 7.61
C VAL A 135 -6.92 -8.78 6.32
N TRP A 136 -7.26 -7.75 5.57
CA TRP A 136 -6.46 -7.30 4.44
C TRP A 136 -5.21 -6.57 4.93
N THR A 137 -4.09 -6.79 4.26
CA THR A 137 -2.82 -6.17 4.65
C THR A 137 -2.10 -5.59 3.44
N VAL A 138 -1.69 -4.33 3.56
CA VAL A 138 -0.80 -3.67 2.59
C VAL A 138 0.56 -3.50 3.25
N ILE A 139 1.55 -4.24 2.74
CA ILE A 139 2.88 -4.37 3.31
C ILE A 139 3.96 -3.98 2.30
N PRO A 140 4.66 -2.85 2.52
CA PRO A 140 5.83 -2.49 1.73
C PRO A 140 7.03 -3.39 2.01
N SER A 141 7.71 -3.80 0.92
CA SER A 141 8.93 -4.59 0.93
C SER A 141 9.68 -4.41 -0.39
N ILE A 142 10.81 -5.10 -0.53
CA ILE A 142 11.61 -5.12 -1.76
C ILE A 142 11.18 -6.31 -2.60
N HIS A 143 11.01 -6.12 -3.90
CA HIS A 143 10.69 -7.19 -4.84
C HIS A 143 11.90 -7.52 -5.72
N GLN A 144 12.45 -8.73 -5.53
CA GLN A 144 13.57 -9.23 -6.32
C GLN A 144 13.18 -9.42 -7.79
N LEU A 145 14.05 -8.96 -8.69
CA LEU A 145 14.00 -9.27 -10.11
C LEU A 145 15.15 -10.21 -10.50
N PRO A 146 14.95 -11.13 -11.47
CA PRO A 146 15.97 -12.12 -11.83
C PRO A 146 17.29 -11.49 -12.32
N ASP A 147 17.18 -10.49 -13.22
CA ASP A 147 18.35 -9.96 -13.96
C ASP A 147 18.42 -8.41 -13.90
N ALA A 148 17.77 -7.81 -12.91
CA ALA A 148 17.72 -6.36 -12.76
C ALA A 148 17.75 -5.95 -11.29
N ARG A 149 17.99 -4.64 -11.03
CA ARG A 149 17.81 -4.09 -9.70
C ARG A 149 16.35 -4.27 -9.27
N PRO A 150 16.09 -4.61 -7.99
CA PRO A 150 14.76 -4.89 -7.49
C PRO A 150 13.83 -3.69 -7.63
N HIS A 151 12.53 -3.90 -7.39
CA HIS A 151 11.58 -2.82 -7.15
C HIS A 151 11.48 -2.49 -5.66
N ASN A 152 11.21 -1.22 -5.33
CA ASN A 152 10.61 -0.82 -4.07
C ASN A 152 9.10 -1.03 -4.22
N SER A 153 8.51 -1.90 -3.43
CA SER A 153 7.17 -2.43 -3.71
C SER A 153 6.23 -2.40 -2.51
N MET A 154 4.92 -2.35 -2.79
CA MET A 154 3.84 -2.59 -1.84
C MET A 154 3.08 -3.85 -2.25
N TYR A 155 2.97 -4.82 -1.37
CA TYR A 155 2.19 -6.04 -1.57
C TYR A 155 0.82 -5.90 -0.93
N VAL A 156 -0.22 -6.30 -1.64
CA VAL A 156 -1.59 -6.38 -1.12
C VAL A 156 -1.94 -7.83 -0.87
N VAL A 157 -2.14 -8.17 0.38
CA VAL A 157 -2.53 -9.51 0.84
C VAL A 157 -3.99 -9.48 1.27
N SER A 158 -4.79 -10.42 0.76
CA SER A 158 -6.19 -10.54 1.13
C SER A 158 -6.39 -11.13 2.53
N ASP A 159 -7.60 -11.03 3.04
CA ASP A 159 -8.09 -11.69 4.25
C ASP A 159 -8.08 -13.25 4.19
N GLN A 160 -7.63 -13.81 3.08
CA GLN A 160 -7.38 -15.24 2.91
C GLN A 160 -5.88 -15.57 2.83
N GLY A 161 -5.01 -14.59 3.11
CA GLY A 161 -3.57 -14.74 3.06
C GLY A 161 -2.99 -14.88 1.65
N LYS A 162 -3.69 -14.40 0.62
CA LYS A 162 -3.25 -14.48 -0.77
C LYS A 162 -2.76 -13.13 -1.26
N LEU A 163 -1.64 -13.14 -1.96
CA LEU A 163 -1.20 -11.98 -2.72
C LEU A 163 -2.23 -11.69 -3.84
N VAL A 164 -2.80 -10.49 -3.80
CA VAL A 164 -3.82 -10.04 -4.77
C VAL A 164 -3.20 -9.19 -5.85
N THR A 165 -2.36 -8.25 -5.47
CA THR A 165 -1.64 -7.35 -6.38
C THR A 165 -0.37 -6.82 -5.71
N ARG A 166 0.50 -6.23 -6.52
CA ARG A 166 1.71 -5.52 -6.10
C ARG A 166 1.76 -4.18 -6.83
N TYR A 167 2.24 -3.17 -6.15
CA TYR A 167 2.57 -1.87 -6.71
C TYR A 167 4.06 -1.62 -6.53
N ASP A 168 4.71 -1.08 -7.55
CA ASP A 168 6.13 -0.75 -7.55
C ASP A 168 6.27 0.78 -7.64
N GLU A 169 7.12 1.40 -6.81
CA GLU A 169 7.36 2.85 -6.78
C GLU A 169 7.70 3.36 -8.17
N ARG A 170 6.98 4.36 -8.65
CA ARG A 170 7.09 4.89 -10.01
C ARG A 170 8.02 6.10 -10.09
N MET A 171 7.93 6.99 -9.10
CA MET A 171 8.68 8.25 -9.06
C MET A 171 9.87 8.14 -8.08
N LEU A 172 10.89 7.44 -8.53
CA LEU A 172 12.11 7.21 -7.75
C LEU A 172 12.96 8.48 -7.64
N SER A 173 13.57 8.73 -6.47
CA SER A 173 14.59 9.77 -6.34
C SER A 173 15.80 9.47 -7.23
N THR A 174 16.60 10.50 -7.53
CA THR A 174 17.82 10.35 -8.36
C THR A 174 18.72 9.22 -7.86
N THR A 175 18.97 9.12 -6.55
CA THR A 175 19.79 8.02 -6.00
C THR A 175 19.12 6.66 -6.17
N LYS A 176 17.81 6.58 -5.90
CA LYS A 176 17.06 5.32 -6.06
C LYS A 176 17.09 4.83 -7.51
N ILE A 177 16.78 5.68 -8.49
CA ILE A 177 16.73 5.28 -9.91
C ILE A 177 18.12 5.01 -10.49
N THR A 178 19.14 5.77 -10.06
CA THR A 178 20.49 5.58 -10.57
C THR A 178 21.13 4.31 -10.02
N TRP A 179 20.96 4.02 -8.73
CA TRP A 179 21.78 3.02 -8.05
C TRP A 179 21.02 1.85 -7.43
N MET A 180 19.75 2.05 -6.99
CA MET A 180 19.12 1.08 -6.11
C MET A 180 18.03 0.26 -6.79
N TYR A 181 17.06 0.90 -7.47
CA TYR A 181 15.83 0.26 -7.89
C TYR A 181 15.54 0.41 -9.38
N THR A 182 14.72 -0.48 -9.88
CA THR A 182 14.01 -0.36 -11.14
C THR A 182 12.66 0.30 -10.87
N PRO A 183 12.24 1.36 -11.59
CA PRO A 183 10.96 2.00 -11.38
C PRO A 183 9.80 1.11 -11.81
N GLY A 184 8.65 1.25 -11.13
CA GLY A 184 7.37 0.74 -11.60
C GLY A 184 6.83 1.53 -12.79
N THR A 185 5.82 0.99 -13.47
CA THR A 185 5.27 1.61 -14.68
C THR A 185 3.75 1.78 -14.66
N THR A 186 3.04 1.05 -13.79
CA THR A 186 1.58 0.98 -13.80
C THR A 186 0.97 1.28 -12.45
N PRO A 187 -0.20 1.95 -12.41
CA PRO A 187 -0.98 2.05 -11.17
C PRO A 187 -1.51 0.67 -10.77
N ALA A 188 -1.76 0.49 -9.48
CA ALA A 188 -2.43 -0.69 -8.95
C ALA A 188 -3.63 -0.30 -8.11
N THR A 189 -4.73 -1.05 -8.25
CA THR A 189 -5.93 -0.90 -7.45
C THR A 189 -6.41 -2.24 -6.93
N PHE A 190 -7.09 -2.23 -5.79
CA PHE A 190 -7.74 -3.41 -5.20
C PHE A 190 -9.03 -3.01 -4.48
N GLU A 191 -9.85 -3.99 -4.11
CA GLU A 191 -11.14 -3.74 -3.45
C GLU A 191 -11.24 -4.53 -2.14
N VAL A 192 -11.72 -3.85 -1.11
CA VAL A 192 -12.05 -4.44 0.20
C VAL A 192 -13.46 -4.01 0.56
N ASP A 193 -14.37 -4.95 0.73
CA ASP A 193 -15.74 -4.73 1.17
C ASP A 193 -16.46 -3.58 0.42
N GLY A 194 -16.20 -3.48 -0.90
CA GLY A 194 -16.77 -2.47 -1.78
C GLY A 194 -16.04 -1.11 -1.81
N PHE A 195 -15.02 -0.90 -0.98
CA PHE A 195 -14.11 0.23 -1.11
C PHE A 195 -12.99 -0.10 -2.09
N ARG A 196 -12.73 0.78 -3.04
CA ARG A 196 -11.62 0.66 -3.98
C ARG A 196 -10.47 1.55 -3.56
N PHE A 197 -9.26 0.97 -3.50
CA PHE A 197 -8.05 1.67 -3.10
C PHE A 197 -7.02 1.72 -4.21
N GLY A 198 -6.29 2.86 -4.30
CA GLY A 198 -5.05 3.00 -5.03
C GLY A 198 -3.84 2.94 -4.10
N LEU A 199 -2.65 2.82 -4.67
CA LEU A 199 -1.38 2.68 -3.95
C LEU A 199 -0.36 3.72 -4.42
N ALA A 200 0.37 4.32 -3.48
CA ALA A 200 1.48 5.22 -3.76
C ALA A 200 2.63 4.97 -2.77
N LEU A 201 3.86 4.99 -3.24
CA LEU A 201 5.03 4.60 -2.45
C LEU A 201 6.14 5.64 -2.59
N GLY A 202 6.78 5.98 -1.47
CA GLY A 202 7.90 6.89 -1.46
C GLY A 202 7.57 8.26 -2.04
N LEU A 203 8.35 8.71 -3.01
CA LEU A 203 8.18 10.05 -3.59
C LEU A 203 6.95 10.19 -4.50
N ASP A 204 6.21 9.13 -4.82
CA ASP A 204 4.97 9.21 -5.59
C ASP A 204 4.00 10.27 -5.03
N VAL A 205 4.02 10.48 -3.70
CA VAL A 205 3.16 11.46 -3.01
C VAL A 205 3.35 12.89 -3.50
N LEU A 206 4.51 13.21 -4.08
CA LEU A 206 4.85 14.54 -4.60
C LEU A 206 4.34 14.80 -6.03
N PHE A 207 3.77 13.79 -6.69
CA PHE A 207 3.38 13.84 -8.12
C PHE A 207 1.86 13.77 -8.28
N PRO A 208 1.16 14.93 -8.39
CA PRO A 208 -0.30 14.99 -8.47
C PRO A 208 -0.91 14.22 -9.64
N GLU A 209 -0.15 14.04 -10.73
CA GLU A 209 -0.58 13.30 -11.91
C GLU A 209 -0.89 11.83 -11.61
N LEU A 210 -0.16 11.20 -10.70
CA LEU A 210 -0.41 9.81 -10.29
C LEU A 210 -1.77 9.69 -9.59
N PHE A 211 -2.14 10.66 -8.80
CA PHE A 211 -3.42 10.67 -8.09
C PHE A 211 -4.59 11.01 -9.01
N THR A 212 -4.33 11.74 -10.10
CA THR A 212 -5.33 11.96 -11.17
C THR A 212 -5.69 10.65 -11.89
N GLU A 213 -4.74 9.72 -12.07
CA GLU A 213 -5.00 8.38 -12.59
C GLU A 213 -5.95 7.60 -11.67
N TYR A 214 -5.76 7.71 -10.36
CA TYR A 214 -6.62 7.07 -9.36
C TYR A 214 -8.02 7.69 -9.30
N ASP A 215 -8.16 9.01 -9.45
CA ASP A 215 -9.48 9.66 -9.59
C ASP A 215 -10.23 9.15 -10.82
N ARG A 216 -9.52 8.95 -11.95
CA ARG A 216 -10.10 8.35 -13.17
C ARG A 216 -10.50 6.88 -12.98
N SER A 217 -9.87 6.18 -12.06
CA SER A 217 -10.14 4.76 -11.74
C SER A 217 -11.20 4.58 -10.65
N ASP A 218 -11.88 5.64 -10.21
CA ASP A 218 -12.95 5.60 -9.19
C ASP A 218 -12.52 5.04 -7.84
N VAL A 219 -11.28 5.33 -7.39
CA VAL A 219 -10.86 4.90 -6.07
C VAL A 219 -11.58 5.68 -4.97
N ASP A 220 -11.89 5.01 -3.87
CA ASP A 220 -12.46 5.62 -2.66
C ASP A 220 -11.38 6.15 -1.73
N GLY A 221 -10.17 5.61 -1.84
CA GLY A 221 -9.01 6.05 -1.08
C GLY A 221 -7.69 5.68 -1.74
N VAL A 222 -6.61 6.33 -1.30
CA VAL A 222 -5.23 5.98 -1.69
C VAL A 222 -4.41 5.72 -0.44
N LEU A 223 -3.66 4.62 -0.45
CA LEU A 223 -2.73 4.25 0.61
C LEU A 223 -1.33 4.71 0.20
N VAL A 224 -0.79 5.66 0.96
CA VAL A 224 0.51 6.28 0.75
C VAL A 224 1.48 5.78 1.82
N SER A 225 2.44 4.95 1.44
CA SER A 225 3.54 4.55 2.31
C SER A 225 4.77 5.41 2.01
N TYR A 226 5.29 6.08 3.02
CA TYR A 226 6.45 6.98 2.88
C TYR A 226 7.46 6.72 3.99
N CYS A 227 8.75 6.92 3.70
CA CYS A 227 9.83 6.87 4.68
C CYS A 227 10.75 8.09 4.52
N SER A 228 11.03 8.77 5.64
CA SER A 228 11.84 9.98 5.72
C SER A 228 13.20 9.80 6.38
N VAL A 229 13.65 8.56 6.57
CA VAL A 229 14.93 8.28 7.24
C VAL A 229 16.08 9.08 6.61
N GLY A 230 16.78 9.85 7.44
CA GLY A 230 17.92 10.66 7.03
C GLY A 230 17.61 11.93 6.24
N VAL A 231 16.34 12.35 6.17
CA VAL A 231 15.91 13.56 5.41
C VAL A 231 15.65 14.77 6.33
N GLY A 232 15.58 14.57 7.64
CA GLY A 232 15.19 15.63 8.60
C GLY A 232 13.70 15.98 8.51
N PRO A 233 13.27 17.11 9.12
CA PRO A 233 11.87 17.52 9.14
C PRO A 233 11.31 17.71 7.73
N ASN A 234 10.24 17.01 7.38
CA ASN A 234 9.66 17.01 6.03
C ASN A 234 8.13 17.13 6.08
N GLU A 235 7.62 18.22 6.64
CA GLU A 235 6.19 18.48 6.75
C GLU A 235 5.49 18.57 5.37
N ASN A 236 6.22 18.83 4.30
CA ASN A 236 5.68 18.91 2.94
C ASN A 236 4.93 17.65 2.53
N ILE A 237 5.35 16.47 2.98
CA ILE A 237 4.69 15.21 2.66
C ILE A 237 3.25 15.19 3.19
N ALA A 238 3.04 15.62 4.44
CA ALA A 238 1.70 15.72 5.02
C ALA A 238 0.84 16.75 4.29
N VAL A 239 1.44 17.88 3.89
CA VAL A 239 0.77 18.93 3.10
C VAL A 239 0.33 18.36 1.74
N GLN A 240 1.21 17.66 1.03
CA GLN A 240 0.90 17.01 -0.26
C GLN A 240 -0.20 15.96 -0.13
N ALA A 241 -0.10 15.08 0.87
CA ALA A 241 -1.12 14.06 1.12
C ALA A 241 -2.49 14.69 1.40
N ARG A 242 -2.55 15.76 2.20
CA ARG A 242 -3.78 16.51 2.49
C ARG A 242 -4.33 17.22 1.25
N GLY A 243 -3.46 17.86 0.48
CA GLY A 243 -3.82 18.47 -0.79
C GLY A 243 -4.37 17.46 -1.79
N THR A 244 -3.76 16.28 -1.87
CA THR A 244 -4.19 15.16 -2.72
C THR A 244 -5.58 14.66 -2.34
N ALA A 245 -5.86 14.47 -1.04
CA ALA A 245 -7.19 14.08 -0.56
C ALA A 245 -8.25 15.11 -0.96
N ALA A 246 -8.03 16.40 -0.66
CA ALA A 246 -8.97 17.48 -0.97
C ALA A 246 -9.18 17.66 -2.48
N ASN A 247 -8.10 17.64 -3.28
CA ASN A 247 -8.16 17.86 -4.72
C ASN A 247 -8.92 16.76 -5.46
N ASN A 248 -8.89 15.53 -4.94
CA ASN A 248 -9.53 14.39 -5.60
C ASN A 248 -10.78 13.89 -4.86
N THR A 249 -11.11 14.43 -3.66
CA THR A 249 -12.20 14.00 -2.78
C THR A 249 -12.24 12.49 -2.58
N PHE A 250 -11.12 11.93 -2.14
CA PHE A 250 -10.98 10.56 -1.68
C PHE A 250 -10.19 10.54 -0.35
N TRP A 251 -10.30 9.45 0.37
CA TRP A 251 -9.53 9.22 1.57
C TRP A 251 -8.05 9.03 1.26
N VAL A 252 -7.16 9.53 2.12
CA VAL A 252 -5.72 9.23 2.04
C VAL A 252 -5.26 8.65 3.36
N SER A 253 -4.69 7.45 3.30
CA SER A 253 -3.96 6.87 4.42
C SER A 253 -2.48 7.16 4.22
N LEU A 254 -1.88 7.90 5.14
CA LEU A 254 -0.45 8.19 5.14
C LEU A 254 0.22 7.33 6.23
N ALA A 255 1.03 6.36 5.82
CA ALA A 255 1.81 5.52 6.72
C ALA A 255 3.29 5.92 6.65
N VAL A 256 3.82 6.39 7.78
CA VAL A 256 5.21 6.81 7.93
C VAL A 256 5.83 6.09 9.14
N PRO A 257 7.15 5.82 9.14
CA PRO A 257 7.78 5.13 10.26
C PRO A 257 7.81 5.98 11.53
N ALA A 258 8.08 5.31 12.63
CA ALA A 258 8.31 5.90 13.94
C ALA A 258 9.69 6.59 13.99
N GLU A 259 9.79 7.78 13.38
CA GLU A 259 11.02 8.56 13.27
C GLU A 259 10.85 9.96 13.90
N PRO A 260 11.50 10.24 15.06
CA PRO A 260 11.30 11.51 15.77
C PRO A 260 11.67 12.74 14.95
N GLU A 261 12.74 12.61 14.15
CA GLU A 261 13.36 13.73 13.43
C GLU A 261 12.56 14.16 12.19
N SER A 262 11.65 13.31 11.71
CA SER A 262 10.88 13.60 10.49
C SER A 262 9.79 14.64 10.67
N GLY A 263 9.27 14.80 11.90
CA GLY A 263 8.08 15.60 12.18
C GLY A 263 6.78 15.06 11.60
N LEU A 264 6.83 13.93 10.87
CA LEU A 264 5.67 13.29 10.27
C LEU A 264 4.96 12.36 11.25
N VAL A 265 3.68 12.16 11.02
CA VAL A 265 2.84 11.20 11.75
C VAL A 265 2.08 10.33 10.77
N SER A 266 1.93 9.06 11.13
CA SER A 266 0.99 8.17 10.44
C SER A 266 -0.45 8.57 10.74
N GLY A 267 -1.35 8.46 9.76
CA GLY A 267 -2.75 8.78 10.00
C GLY A 267 -3.61 8.66 8.76
N VAL A 268 -4.86 9.07 8.90
CA VAL A 268 -5.84 9.06 7.83
C VAL A 268 -6.40 10.46 7.63
N ILE A 269 -6.46 10.88 6.39
CA ILE A 269 -6.93 12.18 5.93
C ILE A 269 -8.26 11.97 5.21
N ASP A 270 -9.25 12.76 5.58
CA ASP A 270 -10.58 12.74 5.00
C ASP A 270 -10.63 13.35 3.58
N PRO A 271 -11.71 13.16 2.81
CA PRO A 271 -11.88 13.73 1.47
C PRO A 271 -11.87 15.27 1.39
N HIS A 272 -11.84 15.97 2.53
CA HIS A 272 -11.72 17.42 2.62
C HIS A 272 -10.29 17.88 2.95
N GLY A 273 -9.33 16.95 3.09
CA GLY A 273 -7.92 17.23 3.40
C GLY A 273 -7.67 17.49 4.88
N GLN A 274 -8.57 17.09 5.78
CA GLN A 274 -8.37 17.18 7.22
C GLN A 274 -7.93 15.85 7.80
N TRP A 275 -7.15 15.87 8.87
CA TRP A 275 -6.83 14.66 9.61
C TRP A 275 -8.10 14.13 10.30
N ALA A 276 -8.58 12.96 9.88
CA ALA A 276 -9.62 12.21 10.59
C ALA A 276 -9.02 11.59 11.87
N VAL A 277 -7.79 11.10 11.76
CA VAL A 277 -7.01 10.58 12.89
C VAL A 277 -5.52 10.64 12.56
N HIS A 278 -4.66 10.84 13.55
CA HIS A 278 -3.21 10.71 13.41
C HIS A 278 -2.59 10.04 14.64
N GLY A 279 -1.44 9.43 14.43
CA GLY A 279 -0.66 8.74 15.44
C GLY A 279 0.15 9.67 16.34
N PRO A 280 0.86 9.06 17.29
CA PRO A 280 1.76 9.79 18.17
C PRO A 280 2.97 10.35 17.42
N LYS A 281 3.54 11.44 17.97
CA LYS A 281 4.77 12.08 17.46
C LYS A 281 6.04 11.58 18.17
N ASP A 282 5.91 10.65 19.10
CA ASP A 282 6.98 10.19 19.98
C ASP A 282 7.84 9.07 19.41
N ALA A 283 7.69 8.80 18.11
CA ALA A 283 8.45 7.79 17.38
C ALA A 283 8.34 6.36 17.95
N THR A 284 7.24 6.03 18.60
CA THR A 284 6.96 4.67 19.03
C THR A 284 6.15 3.91 17.97
N PRO A 285 6.36 2.59 17.80
CA PRO A 285 5.45 1.77 17.02
C PRO A 285 4.03 1.88 17.56
N ALA A 286 3.08 2.16 16.66
CA ALA A 286 1.69 2.40 17.04
C ALA A 286 0.71 1.96 15.95
N VAL A 287 -0.54 1.74 16.34
CA VAL A 287 -1.66 1.51 15.42
C VAL A 287 -2.68 2.62 15.60
N VAL A 288 -3.06 3.25 14.51
CA VAL A 288 -4.09 4.28 14.46
C VAL A 288 -5.26 3.76 13.63
N LEU A 289 -6.48 3.90 14.13
CA LEU A 289 -7.67 3.37 13.47
C LEU A 289 -8.70 4.46 13.23
N THR A 290 -9.41 4.35 12.10
CA THR A 290 -10.62 5.13 11.81
C THR A 290 -11.56 4.34 10.90
N ASP A 291 -12.82 4.71 10.90
CA ASP A 291 -13.80 4.20 9.93
C ASP A 291 -13.85 5.15 8.74
N LEU A 292 -13.62 4.62 7.54
CA LEU A 292 -13.81 5.34 6.28
C LEU A 292 -15.29 5.25 5.92
N HIS A 293 -15.92 6.36 5.54
CA HIS A 293 -17.32 6.37 5.15
C HIS A 293 -17.48 6.78 3.67
N LYS A 294 -18.23 6.00 2.89
CA LYS A 294 -18.54 6.34 1.49
C LYS A 294 -19.33 7.62 1.35
N ALA A 295 -20.20 7.92 2.31
CA ALA A 295 -20.99 9.15 2.31
C ALA A 295 -20.15 10.43 2.35
N GLU A 296 -18.91 10.37 2.85
CA GLU A 296 -17.99 11.51 2.85
C GLU A 296 -17.35 11.78 1.49
N ILE A 297 -17.44 10.84 0.57
CA ILE A 297 -16.92 10.95 -0.78
C ILE A 297 -17.94 11.64 -1.68
N SER A 298 -17.71 12.91 -2.01
CA SER A 298 -18.64 13.69 -2.82
C SER A 298 -18.78 13.19 -4.25
N ALA A 299 -19.87 12.46 -4.55
CA ALA A 299 -20.18 12.03 -5.91
C ALA A 299 -20.34 13.22 -6.89
N VAL A 300 -20.95 14.31 -6.42
CA VAL A 300 -21.13 15.55 -7.21
C VAL A 300 -19.76 16.20 -7.49
N GLY A 301 -18.89 16.28 -6.49
CA GLY A 301 -17.51 16.80 -6.65
C GLY A 301 -16.69 15.98 -7.64
N ARG A 302 -16.79 14.65 -7.59
CA ARG A 302 -16.14 13.76 -8.56
C ARG A 302 -16.66 13.96 -9.98
N ALA A 303 -17.97 13.98 -10.16
CA ALA A 303 -18.58 14.20 -11.48
C ALA A 303 -18.21 15.55 -12.08
N PHE A 304 -18.17 16.62 -11.26
CA PHE A 304 -17.71 17.95 -11.69
C PHE A 304 -16.26 17.92 -12.18
N ARG A 305 -15.34 17.34 -11.41
CA ARG A 305 -13.92 17.28 -11.79
C ARG A 305 -13.68 16.50 -13.07
N ARG A 306 -14.34 15.36 -13.25
CA ARG A 306 -14.22 14.56 -14.48
C ARG A 306 -14.62 15.36 -15.70
N ARG A 307 -15.80 15.97 -15.68
CA ARG A 307 -16.27 16.82 -16.80
C ARG A 307 -15.32 17.98 -17.09
N THR A 308 -14.71 18.55 -16.06
CA THR A 308 -13.79 19.69 -16.24
C THR A 308 -12.46 19.20 -16.83
N ARG A 309 -11.91 18.10 -16.32
CA ARG A 309 -10.67 17.52 -16.85
C ARG A 309 -10.79 17.06 -18.30
N GLU A 310 -11.93 16.49 -18.72
CA GLU A 310 -12.19 16.14 -20.12
C GLU A 310 -12.13 17.33 -21.08
N ARG A 311 -12.30 18.57 -20.60
CA ARG A 311 -12.26 19.78 -21.43
C ARG A 311 -10.86 20.36 -21.60
N ILE A 312 -9.90 19.95 -20.79
CA ILE A 312 -8.52 20.45 -20.80
C ILE A 312 -7.50 19.37 -21.19
N SER A 313 -7.94 18.15 -21.43
CA SER A 313 -7.19 17.05 -22.03
C SER A 313 -7.47 16.99 -23.53
#